data_3a50ae21d4b18bbb5a5cf6d31354de3e
#
_entry.id   3a50ae21d4b18bbb5a5cf6d31354de3e
#
_cell.length_a   1.000
_cell.length_b   1.000
_cell.length_c   1.000
_cell.angle_alpha   90.00
_cell.angle_beta   90.00
_cell.angle_gamma   90.00
#
_symmetry.space_group_name_H-M   'P 1'
#
loop_
_entity.id
_entity.type
_entity.pdbx_description
1 polymer ?
#
loop_
_entity_poly.entity_id
_entity_poly.type
_entity_poly.pdbx_seq_one_letter_code
_entity_poly.pdbx_strand_id
1 'polypeptide(L)'
;MEGDSAGGSAKKGRDKEYQAILPLRGKVLNTWEVDQNLLFGNKEIHDISVSIGVDPHKIGEKPDISNLRYGKICIMADADVDGSHIEVLLLTLFYKHFSYLMETGHIYISMPPLFKVSVPNKGKKKERRIYCLNEEELKKTVEKLKKEKFTDAQIVISRFKGLGEMDWEELKETSLDPETRRLLPVKVGLPGDDLTGKAMQILMGNKEADGVNSGLSATVISSNPIFN
;
A
#
# COMPACT_ATOMS: atom_id res chain seq x y z
N MET A 1 4.44 3.09 -6.34
CA MET A 1 4.43 3.91 -5.12
C MET A 1 4.05 5.33 -5.48
N GLU A 2 3.36 6.00 -4.62
CA GLU A 2 2.93 7.39 -4.78
C GLU A 2 4.12 8.37 -4.71
N GLY A 3 4.16 9.30 -5.68
CA GLY A 3 5.03 10.47 -5.69
C GLY A 3 6.48 10.22 -6.11
N ASP A 4 7.04 11.21 -6.82
CA ASP A 4 8.43 11.16 -7.28
C ASP A 4 9.45 11.36 -6.13
N SER A 5 9.11 12.14 -5.10
CA SER A 5 9.98 12.40 -3.95
C SER A 5 10.21 11.13 -3.14
N ALA A 6 9.13 10.50 -2.69
CA ALA A 6 9.20 9.22 -2.00
C ALA A 6 9.82 8.12 -2.88
N GLY A 7 9.51 8.12 -4.19
CA GLY A 7 10.12 7.25 -5.18
C GLY A 7 11.64 7.39 -5.26
N GLY A 8 12.17 8.60 -5.11
CA GLY A 8 13.60 8.86 -5.06
C GLY A 8 14.28 8.22 -3.84
N SER A 9 13.71 8.42 -2.65
CA SER A 9 14.18 7.80 -1.40
C SER A 9 14.08 6.28 -1.47
N ALA A 10 12.96 5.74 -1.97
CA ALA A 10 12.77 4.31 -2.12
C ALA A 10 13.77 3.67 -3.10
N LYS A 11 14.03 4.33 -4.24
CA LYS A 11 15.06 3.87 -5.20
C LYS A 11 16.45 3.82 -4.58
N LYS A 12 16.77 4.73 -3.66
CA LYS A 12 18.05 4.73 -2.94
C LYS A 12 18.10 3.62 -1.89
N GLY A 13 16.99 3.37 -1.18
CA GLY A 13 16.92 2.40 -0.08
C GLY A 13 16.69 0.94 -0.51
N ARG A 14 16.18 0.70 -1.73
CA ARG A 14 15.85 -0.65 -2.20
C ARG A 14 17.08 -1.55 -2.35
N ASP A 15 16.87 -2.84 -2.28
CA ASP A 15 17.83 -3.80 -2.81
C ASP A 15 17.74 -3.83 -4.34
N LYS A 16 18.83 -3.50 -5.00
CA LYS A 16 18.88 -3.34 -6.46
C LYS A 16 18.83 -4.67 -7.22
N GLU A 17 19.18 -5.79 -6.57
CA GLU A 17 19.22 -7.10 -7.21
C GLU A 17 17.81 -7.69 -7.43
N TYR A 18 16.89 -7.44 -6.49
CA TYR A 18 15.55 -8.06 -6.55
C TYR A 18 14.37 -7.12 -6.26
N GLN A 19 14.62 -5.81 -6.05
CA GLN A 19 13.56 -4.82 -5.87
C GLN A 19 13.56 -3.76 -6.96
N ALA A 20 12.38 -3.45 -7.49
CA ALA A 20 12.16 -2.29 -8.35
C ALA A 20 11.15 -1.33 -7.72
N ILE A 21 11.28 -0.05 -8.02
CA ILE A 21 10.36 1.00 -7.61
C ILE A 21 9.79 1.67 -8.85
N LEU A 22 8.47 1.63 -8.98
CA LEU A 22 7.72 2.36 -10.01
C LEU A 22 6.99 3.53 -9.34
N PRO A 23 7.49 4.76 -9.44
CA PRO A 23 6.77 5.93 -8.95
C PRO A 23 5.57 6.22 -9.86
N LEU A 24 4.42 6.53 -9.25
CA LEU A 24 3.22 6.96 -9.96
C LEU A 24 3.09 8.48 -9.82
N ARG A 25 2.80 9.15 -10.94
CA ARG A 25 2.70 10.60 -11.02
C ARG A 25 1.23 11.03 -10.97
N GLY A 26 0.70 11.10 -9.76
CA GLY A 26 -0.69 11.46 -9.54
C GLY A 26 -1.64 10.26 -9.53
N LYS A 27 -2.94 10.57 -9.64
CA LYS A 27 -4.01 9.56 -9.57
C LYS A 27 -4.03 8.70 -10.82
N VAL A 28 -4.04 7.39 -10.64
CA VAL A 28 -4.19 6.42 -11.73
C VAL A 28 -5.60 6.51 -12.30
N LEU A 29 -5.76 6.17 -13.57
CA LEU A 29 -7.07 6.08 -14.22
C LEU A 29 -8.02 5.15 -13.45
N ASN A 30 -9.26 5.62 -13.20
CA ASN A 30 -10.31 4.73 -12.71
C ASN A 30 -10.67 3.72 -13.80
N THR A 31 -10.29 2.47 -13.65
CA THR A 31 -10.46 1.43 -14.66
C THR A 31 -11.74 0.64 -14.50
N TRP A 32 -12.66 1.06 -13.60
CA TRP A 32 -13.89 0.31 -13.34
C TRP A 32 -14.80 0.20 -14.56
N GLU A 33 -15.02 1.30 -15.27
CA GLU A 33 -15.90 1.37 -16.46
C GLU A 33 -15.16 1.77 -17.75
N VAL A 34 -13.85 1.53 -17.81
CA VAL A 34 -12.99 1.95 -18.91
C VAL A 34 -13.03 0.95 -20.05
N ASP A 35 -13.14 1.46 -21.28
CA ASP A 35 -12.95 0.70 -22.53
C ASP A 35 -11.53 0.14 -22.65
N GLN A 36 -11.38 -1.05 -23.23
CA GLN A 36 -10.08 -1.70 -23.40
C GLN A 36 -9.10 -0.85 -24.22
N ASN A 37 -9.55 -0.12 -25.23
CA ASN A 37 -8.66 0.70 -26.05
C ASN A 37 -8.06 1.83 -25.21
N LEU A 38 -8.86 2.45 -24.34
CA LEU A 38 -8.39 3.49 -23.43
C LEU A 38 -7.46 2.91 -22.36
N LEU A 39 -7.74 1.70 -21.88
CA LEU A 39 -6.87 0.99 -20.94
C LEU A 39 -5.48 0.77 -21.53
N PHE A 40 -5.38 0.19 -22.73
CA PHE A 40 -4.09 -0.08 -23.38
C PHE A 40 -3.36 1.19 -23.82
N GLY A 41 -4.08 2.28 -24.08
CA GLY A 41 -3.51 3.58 -24.41
C GLY A 41 -2.99 4.36 -23.19
N ASN A 42 -3.34 3.93 -21.98
CA ASN A 42 -2.91 4.62 -20.76
C ASN A 42 -1.47 4.26 -20.40
N LYS A 43 -0.63 5.29 -20.32
CA LYS A 43 0.82 5.12 -20.09
C LYS A 43 1.15 4.46 -18.74
N GLU A 44 0.48 4.84 -17.67
CA GLU A 44 0.73 4.31 -16.33
C GLU A 44 0.38 2.81 -16.27
N ILE A 45 -0.72 2.40 -16.90
CA ILE A 45 -1.15 1.00 -16.96
C ILE A 45 -0.16 0.19 -17.82
N HIS A 46 0.27 0.76 -18.95
CA HIS A 46 1.30 0.15 -19.79
C HIS A 46 2.61 -0.04 -19.00
N ASP A 47 3.07 1.01 -18.31
CA ASP A 47 4.31 0.97 -17.52
C ASP A 47 4.21 -0.08 -16.38
N ILE A 48 3.04 -0.23 -15.75
CA ILE A 48 2.78 -1.28 -14.75
C ILE A 48 2.88 -2.66 -15.41
N SER A 49 2.16 -2.92 -16.50
CA SER A 49 2.16 -4.19 -17.23
C SER A 49 3.57 -4.61 -17.64
N VAL A 50 4.31 -3.71 -18.29
CA VAL A 50 5.70 -3.95 -18.70
C VAL A 50 6.60 -4.20 -17.50
N SER A 51 6.43 -3.45 -16.40
CA SER A 51 7.27 -3.62 -15.21
C SER A 51 7.06 -4.97 -14.54
N ILE A 52 5.83 -5.44 -14.44
CA ILE A 52 5.50 -6.74 -13.81
C ILE A 52 5.69 -7.93 -14.76
N GLY A 53 5.66 -7.70 -16.08
CA GLY A 53 5.84 -8.74 -17.10
C GLY A 53 4.58 -9.58 -17.35
N VAL A 54 3.40 -9.03 -17.11
CA VAL A 54 2.09 -9.68 -17.35
C VAL A 54 1.15 -8.69 -18.01
N ASP A 55 0.49 -9.13 -19.07
CA ASP A 55 -0.49 -8.31 -19.79
C ASP A 55 -1.83 -8.25 -19.04
N PRO A 56 -2.57 -7.13 -19.18
CA PRO A 56 -3.93 -7.03 -18.65
C PRO A 56 -4.82 -8.15 -19.20
N HIS A 57 -5.62 -8.75 -18.32
CA HIS A 57 -6.53 -9.86 -18.61
C HIS A 57 -7.84 -9.70 -17.84
N LYS A 58 -8.88 -10.35 -18.29
CA LYS A 58 -10.22 -10.27 -17.68
C LYS A 58 -10.34 -11.16 -16.45
N ILE A 59 -11.31 -10.85 -15.59
CA ILE A 59 -11.68 -11.68 -14.45
C ILE A 59 -12.02 -13.11 -14.94
N GLY A 60 -11.42 -14.12 -14.29
CA GLY A 60 -11.59 -15.53 -14.63
C GLY A 60 -10.67 -16.04 -15.74
N GLU A 61 -9.92 -15.16 -16.42
CA GLU A 61 -8.86 -15.58 -17.34
C GLU A 61 -7.60 -15.98 -16.55
N LYS A 62 -6.91 -17.02 -17.07
CA LYS A 62 -5.63 -17.48 -16.52
C LYS A 62 -4.53 -17.19 -17.54
N PRO A 63 -3.90 -16.00 -17.47
CA PRO A 63 -2.82 -15.65 -18.38
C PRO A 63 -1.58 -16.51 -18.09
N ASP A 64 -0.70 -16.59 -19.07
CA ASP A 64 0.64 -17.08 -18.84
C ASP A 64 1.43 -16.08 -17.98
N ILE A 65 1.82 -16.51 -16.80
CA ILE A 65 2.63 -15.71 -15.87
C ILE A 65 4.09 -16.16 -15.80
N SER A 66 4.56 -16.94 -16.78
CA SER A 66 5.96 -17.39 -16.86
C SER A 66 6.95 -16.21 -16.91
N ASN A 67 6.51 -15.07 -17.44
CA ASN A 67 7.29 -13.83 -17.52
C ASN A 67 7.10 -12.90 -16.31
N LEU A 68 6.38 -13.30 -15.28
CA LEU A 68 6.19 -12.52 -14.07
C LEU A 68 7.55 -12.25 -13.40
N ARG A 69 7.92 -10.96 -13.31
CA ARG A 69 9.25 -10.55 -12.83
C ARG A 69 9.37 -10.50 -11.32
N TYR A 70 8.25 -10.30 -10.61
CA TYR A 70 8.24 -10.08 -9.16
C TYR A 70 7.23 -10.97 -8.48
N GLY A 71 7.65 -11.72 -7.48
CA GLY A 71 6.77 -12.56 -6.66
C GLY A 71 5.82 -11.76 -5.75
N LYS A 72 6.15 -10.49 -5.46
CA LYS A 72 5.30 -9.59 -4.68
C LYS A 72 5.24 -8.22 -5.34
N ILE A 73 4.04 -7.72 -5.54
CA ILE A 73 3.74 -6.38 -6.04
C ILE A 73 3.13 -5.60 -4.87
N CYS A 74 3.86 -4.61 -4.37
CA CYS A 74 3.49 -3.88 -3.16
C CYS A 74 3.00 -2.47 -3.52
N ILE A 75 1.74 -2.17 -3.24
CA ILE A 75 1.18 -0.83 -3.35
C ILE A 75 1.67 -0.04 -2.14
N MET A 76 2.27 1.13 -2.38
CA MET A 76 2.75 2.04 -1.34
C MET A 76 2.17 3.42 -1.60
N ALA A 77 1.35 3.90 -0.69
CA ALA A 77 0.73 5.21 -0.73
C ALA A 77 0.88 5.93 0.61
N ASP A 78 0.66 7.23 0.61
CA ASP A 78 0.68 8.05 1.80
C ASP A 78 -0.52 7.73 2.72
N ALA A 79 -0.37 7.91 4.02
CA ALA A 79 -1.43 7.63 4.99
C ALA A 79 -2.42 8.81 5.10
N ASP A 80 -2.91 9.27 3.97
CA ASP A 80 -3.88 10.36 3.85
C ASP A 80 -5.03 9.99 2.89
N VAL A 81 -5.94 10.93 2.66
CA VAL A 81 -7.13 10.71 1.81
C VAL A 81 -6.74 10.46 0.35
N ASP A 82 -5.74 11.19 -0.16
CA ASP A 82 -5.28 11.04 -1.54
C ASP A 82 -4.57 9.70 -1.74
N GLY A 83 -3.72 9.30 -0.80
CA GLY A 83 -3.06 7.99 -0.83
C GLY A 83 -4.06 6.83 -0.75
N SER A 84 -5.07 6.91 0.11
CA SER A 84 -6.15 5.93 0.16
C SER A 84 -6.92 5.83 -1.16
N HIS A 85 -7.15 6.97 -1.83
CA HIS A 85 -7.77 6.99 -3.14
C HIS A 85 -6.89 6.32 -4.22
N ILE A 86 -5.59 6.57 -4.22
CA ILE A 86 -4.63 5.91 -5.12
C ILE A 86 -4.60 4.40 -4.87
N GLU A 87 -4.62 3.96 -3.61
CA GLU A 87 -4.72 2.53 -3.27
C GLU A 87 -5.96 1.88 -3.87
N VAL A 88 -7.13 2.50 -3.71
CA VAL A 88 -8.39 1.97 -4.25
C VAL A 88 -8.37 1.93 -5.77
N LEU A 89 -7.82 2.95 -6.45
CA LEU A 89 -7.67 2.95 -7.91
C LEU A 89 -6.76 1.82 -8.39
N LEU A 90 -5.64 1.57 -7.72
CA LEU A 90 -4.74 0.47 -8.05
C LEU A 90 -5.35 -0.89 -7.75
N LEU A 91 -6.06 -1.04 -6.62
CA LEU A 91 -6.80 -2.27 -6.32
C LEU A 91 -7.87 -2.55 -7.37
N THR A 92 -8.56 -1.50 -7.86
CA THR A 92 -9.51 -1.59 -8.97
C THR A 92 -8.86 -2.09 -10.25
N LEU A 93 -7.70 -1.52 -10.60
CA LEU A 93 -6.92 -1.96 -11.76
C LEU A 93 -6.53 -3.44 -11.63
N PHE A 94 -5.97 -3.85 -10.50
CA PHE A 94 -5.56 -5.24 -10.30
C PHE A 94 -6.75 -6.19 -10.27
N TYR A 95 -7.85 -5.83 -9.62
CA TYR A 95 -9.06 -6.64 -9.56
C TYR A 95 -9.66 -6.90 -10.95
N LYS A 96 -9.79 -5.85 -11.78
CA LYS A 96 -10.44 -5.98 -13.11
C LYS A 96 -9.54 -6.48 -14.21
N HIS A 97 -8.26 -6.12 -14.18
CA HIS A 97 -7.36 -6.29 -15.33
C HIS A 97 -6.10 -7.09 -15.01
N PHE A 98 -5.94 -7.56 -13.77
CA PHE A 98 -4.86 -8.44 -13.34
C PHE A 98 -5.37 -9.39 -12.24
N SER A 99 -6.64 -9.84 -12.34
CA SER A 99 -7.32 -10.61 -11.29
C SER A 99 -6.56 -11.86 -10.90
N TYR A 100 -5.95 -12.54 -11.85
CA TYR A 100 -5.18 -13.76 -11.60
C TYR A 100 -3.98 -13.52 -10.66
N LEU A 101 -3.35 -12.33 -10.70
CA LEU A 101 -2.29 -11.98 -9.76
C LEU A 101 -2.80 -11.75 -8.34
N MET A 102 -4.04 -11.28 -8.18
CA MET A 102 -4.69 -11.19 -6.88
C MET A 102 -5.09 -12.56 -6.35
N GLU A 103 -5.70 -13.40 -7.18
CA GLU A 103 -6.12 -14.76 -6.84
C GLU A 103 -4.93 -15.63 -6.43
N THR A 104 -3.78 -15.45 -7.08
CA THR A 104 -2.54 -16.18 -6.79
C THR A 104 -1.65 -15.54 -5.72
N GLY A 105 -2.12 -14.44 -5.09
CA GLY A 105 -1.49 -13.87 -3.89
C GLY A 105 -0.23 -13.05 -4.16
N HIS A 106 -0.15 -12.37 -5.30
CA HIS A 106 0.99 -11.52 -5.65
C HIS A 106 0.83 -10.06 -5.22
N ILE A 107 -0.40 -9.61 -4.88
CA ILE A 107 -0.70 -8.21 -4.57
C ILE A 107 -0.70 -7.96 -3.06
N TYR A 108 -0.01 -6.91 -2.64
CA TYR A 108 0.14 -6.50 -1.25
C TYR A 108 -0.03 -4.99 -1.11
N ILE A 109 -0.52 -4.57 0.06
CA ILE A 109 -0.47 -3.17 0.51
C ILE A 109 0.68 -3.04 1.49
N SER A 110 1.58 -2.08 1.28
CA SER A 110 2.62 -1.74 2.22
C SER A 110 2.03 -0.96 3.38
N MET A 111 2.45 -1.27 4.60
CA MET A 111 1.98 -0.62 5.81
C MET A 111 3.15 0.15 6.47
N PRO A 112 3.47 1.35 5.96
CA PRO A 112 4.49 2.18 6.58
C PRO A 112 4.04 2.65 7.98
N PRO A 113 4.98 2.91 8.91
CA PRO A 113 4.64 3.39 10.23
C PRO A 113 4.12 4.83 10.18
N LEU A 114 3.17 5.14 11.07
CA LEU A 114 2.71 6.52 11.27
C LEU A 114 3.57 7.29 12.27
N PHE A 115 4.31 6.59 13.14
CA PHE A 115 5.10 7.23 14.20
C PHE A 115 6.51 6.67 14.28
N LYS A 116 7.45 7.55 14.61
CA LYS A 116 8.81 7.23 15.02
C LYS A 116 9.02 7.68 16.46
N VAL A 117 9.49 6.77 17.31
CA VAL A 117 9.89 7.05 18.68
C VAL A 117 11.41 6.93 18.76
N SER A 118 12.07 8.02 19.12
CA SER A 118 13.51 8.08 19.30
C SER A 118 13.88 8.21 20.77
N VAL A 119 14.85 7.41 21.23
CA VAL A 119 15.39 7.50 22.57
C VAL A 119 16.92 7.41 22.53
N PRO A 120 17.64 7.99 23.56
CA PRO A 120 19.08 7.83 23.66
C PRO A 120 19.48 6.37 23.72
N ASN A 121 20.48 5.99 22.94
CA ASN A 121 20.99 4.62 22.94
C ASN A 121 22.25 4.54 23.81
N LYS A 122 22.11 3.92 25.00
CA LYS A 122 23.21 3.79 25.98
C LYS A 122 24.46 3.16 25.34
N GLY A 123 25.56 3.91 25.33
CA GLY A 123 26.84 3.42 24.79
C GLY A 123 27.01 3.48 23.27
N LYS A 124 26.04 4.01 22.52
CA LYS A 124 26.13 4.19 21.07
C LYS A 124 25.91 5.65 20.67
N LYS A 125 26.60 6.12 19.60
CA LYS A 125 26.44 7.49 19.08
C LYS A 125 25.09 7.74 18.41
N LYS A 126 24.46 6.70 17.85
CA LYS A 126 23.13 6.82 17.19
C LYS A 126 22.02 6.52 18.20
N GLU A 127 20.93 7.28 18.13
CA GLU A 127 19.70 7.02 18.89
C GLU A 127 19.09 5.65 18.55
N ARG A 128 18.30 5.12 19.46
CA ARG A 128 17.44 3.95 19.21
C ARG A 128 16.13 4.46 18.63
N ARG A 129 15.79 4.01 17.43
CA ARG A 129 14.54 4.33 16.73
C ARG A 129 13.59 3.13 16.85
N ILE A 130 12.33 3.41 17.10
CA ILE A 130 11.25 2.43 17.15
C ILE A 130 10.12 2.97 16.30
N TYR A 131 9.65 2.19 15.34
CA TYR A 131 8.58 2.59 14.44
C TYR A 131 7.28 1.94 14.88
N CYS A 132 6.20 2.74 14.91
CA CYS A 132 4.88 2.32 15.33
C CYS A 132 3.88 2.56 14.20
N LEU A 133 3.10 1.53 13.88
CA LEU A 133 2.13 1.55 12.79
C LEU A 133 0.97 2.51 13.09
N ASN A 134 0.52 2.54 14.35
CA ASN A 134 -0.65 3.29 14.78
C ASN A 134 -0.49 3.81 16.22
N GLU A 135 -1.52 4.51 16.71
CA GLU A 135 -1.53 5.07 18.07
C GLU A 135 -1.51 4.00 19.16
N GLU A 136 -2.07 2.83 18.91
CA GLU A 136 -2.07 1.73 19.88
C GLU A 136 -0.65 1.19 20.09
N GLU A 137 0.09 0.94 19.00
CA GLU A 137 1.50 0.55 19.07
C GLU A 137 2.36 1.65 19.71
N LEU A 138 2.07 2.92 19.40
CA LEU A 138 2.74 4.05 20.02
C LEU A 138 2.56 4.06 21.53
N LYS A 139 1.35 3.91 22.04
CA LYS A 139 1.05 3.85 23.47
C LYS A 139 1.80 2.72 24.15
N LYS A 140 1.72 1.50 23.59
CA LYS A 140 2.46 0.31 24.12
C LYS A 140 3.97 0.54 24.14
N THR A 141 4.51 1.19 23.11
CA THR A 141 5.94 1.49 23.01
C THR A 141 6.38 2.49 24.05
N VAL A 142 5.63 3.58 24.25
CA VAL A 142 5.92 4.59 25.28
C VAL A 142 5.87 3.98 26.69
N GLU A 143 4.85 3.17 27.00
CA GLU A 143 4.76 2.48 28.28
C GLU A 143 5.95 1.55 28.52
N LYS A 144 6.37 0.80 27.50
CA LYS A 144 7.56 -0.06 27.57
C LYS A 144 8.82 0.75 27.87
N LEU A 145 9.03 1.88 27.18
CA LEU A 145 10.18 2.75 27.39
C LEU A 145 10.20 3.35 28.81
N LYS A 146 9.03 3.74 29.35
CA LYS A 146 8.91 4.19 30.75
C LYS A 146 9.30 3.08 31.75
N LYS A 147 8.94 1.82 31.50
CA LYS A 147 9.40 0.67 32.29
C LYS A 147 10.91 0.45 32.16
N GLU A 148 11.51 0.74 31.02
CA GLU A 148 12.96 0.75 30.78
C GLU A 148 13.68 1.97 31.46
N LYS A 149 12.94 2.79 32.21
CA LYS A 149 13.41 3.99 32.94
C LYS A 149 13.84 5.16 32.04
N PHE A 150 13.31 5.29 30.84
CA PHE A 150 13.40 6.52 30.06
C PHE A 150 12.42 7.56 30.60
N THR A 151 12.87 8.80 30.73
CA THR A 151 12.02 9.93 31.12
C THR A 151 11.24 10.46 29.91
N ASP A 152 10.15 11.18 30.15
CA ASP A 152 9.37 11.80 29.07
C ASP A 152 10.22 12.75 28.21
N ALA A 153 11.18 13.45 28.80
CA ALA A 153 12.13 14.31 28.07
C ALA A 153 13.10 13.54 27.16
N GLN A 154 13.31 12.26 27.38
CA GLN A 154 14.17 11.39 26.57
C GLN A 154 13.40 10.68 25.45
N ILE A 155 12.09 10.65 25.52
CA ILE A 155 11.23 10.01 24.52
C ILE A 155 10.76 11.07 23.52
N VAL A 156 11.35 11.06 22.32
CA VAL A 156 10.98 11.98 21.24
C VAL A 156 10.07 11.24 20.28
N ILE A 157 8.87 11.78 20.07
CA ILE A 157 7.87 11.20 19.17
C ILE A 157 7.75 12.12 17.95
N SER A 158 7.88 11.52 16.76
CA SER A 158 7.63 12.18 15.47
C SER A 158 6.53 11.43 14.73
N ARG A 159 5.64 12.16 14.04
CA ARG A 159 4.60 11.59 13.19
C ARG A 159 4.97 11.80 11.73
N PHE A 160 4.89 10.76 10.93
CA PHE A 160 4.98 10.85 9.48
C PHE A 160 3.61 11.19 8.90
N LYS A 161 3.53 12.18 8.03
CA LYS A 161 2.32 12.53 7.27
C LYS A 161 2.26 11.78 5.94
N GLY A 162 3.42 11.40 5.40
CA GLY A 162 3.53 10.64 4.17
C GLY A 162 4.93 10.05 3.98
N LEU A 163 5.07 9.20 2.97
CA LEU A 163 6.31 8.51 2.61
C LEU A 163 7.45 9.48 2.23
N GLY A 164 7.09 10.65 1.71
CA GLY A 164 8.05 11.68 1.33
C GLY A 164 8.78 12.34 2.50
N GLU A 165 8.27 12.18 3.74
CA GLU A 165 8.92 12.69 4.96
C GLU A 165 9.96 11.70 5.52
N MET A 166 9.98 10.45 5.03
CA MET A 166 10.94 9.45 5.43
C MET A 166 12.24 9.61 4.65
N ASP A 167 13.37 9.55 5.35
CA ASP A 167 14.65 9.39 4.69
C ASP A 167 14.77 7.98 4.08
N TRP A 168 15.79 7.77 3.24
CA TRP A 168 15.94 6.49 2.56
C TRP A 168 16.29 5.33 3.51
N GLU A 169 16.95 5.58 4.65
CA GLU A 169 17.24 4.58 5.68
C GLU A 169 15.95 4.17 6.38
N GLU A 170 15.12 5.14 6.76
CA GLU A 170 13.81 4.91 7.38
C GLU A 170 12.88 4.12 6.46
N LEU A 171 12.81 4.51 5.17
CA LEU A 171 12.01 3.79 4.18
C LEU A 171 12.52 2.36 3.96
N LYS A 172 13.85 2.17 3.96
CA LYS A 172 14.44 0.84 3.89
C LYS A 172 14.02 0.00 5.08
N GLU A 173 14.27 0.47 6.30
CA GLU A 173 14.01 -0.26 7.54
C GLU A 173 12.53 -0.59 7.75
N THR A 174 11.60 0.26 7.30
CA THR A 174 10.18 0.12 7.61
C THR A 174 9.35 -0.51 6.51
N SER A 175 9.74 -0.30 5.25
CA SER A 175 8.85 -0.56 4.11
C SER A 175 9.47 -1.39 2.98
N LEU A 176 10.80 -1.47 2.89
CA LEU A 176 11.47 -2.17 1.78
C LEU A 176 12.17 -3.46 2.23
N ASP A 177 12.83 -3.47 3.38
CA ASP A 177 13.57 -4.63 3.86
C ASP A 177 12.60 -5.79 4.15
N PRO A 178 12.77 -6.96 3.53
CA PRO A 178 11.91 -8.13 3.73
C PRO A 178 11.78 -8.57 5.18
N GLU A 179 12.82 -8.36 6.02
CA GLU A 179 12.85 -8.79 7.43
C GLU A 179 12.05 -7.87 8.36
N THR A 180 11.84 -6.61 7.96
CA THR A 180 11.26 -5.61 8.86
C THR A 180 10.01 -4.93 8.32
N ARG A 181 9.81 -4.95 6.99
CA ARG A 181 8.61 -4.37 6.37
C ARG A 181 7.34 -5.10 6.76
N ARG A 182 6.25 -4.35 6.82
CA ARG A 182 4.92 -4.90 7.04
C ARG A 182 4.12 -4.84 5.75
N LEU A 183 3.57 -5.98 5.34
CA LEU A 183 2.76 -6.11 4.14
C LEU A 183 1.42 -6.74 4.49
N LEU A 184 0.34 -6.13 4.01
CA LEU A 184 -1.01 -6.70 4.06
C LEU A 184 -1.27 -7.43 2.74
N PRO A 185 -1.46 -8.75 2.73
CA PRO A 185 -1.82 -9.47 1.51
C PRO A 185 -3.24 -9.12 1.10
N VAL A 186 -3.43 -8.74 -0.16
CA VAL A 186 -4.76 -8.49 -0.71
C VAL A 186 -5.40 -9.82 -1.07
N LYS A 187 -6.59 -10.06 -0.52
CA LYS A 187 -7.38 -11.26 -0.81
C LYS A 187 -8.66 -10.86 -1.53
N VAL A 188 -9.01 -11.56 -2.58
CA VAL A 188 -10.33 -11.49 -3.21
C VAL A 188 -11.21 -12.61 -2.64
N GLY A 189 -12.53 -12.39 -2.64
CA GLY A 189 -13.49 -13.42 -2.23
C GLY A 189 -13.35 -14.70 -3.06
N LEU A 190 -13.90 -15.78 -2.55
CA LEU A 190 -13.91 -17.07 -3.29
C LEU A 190 -14.65 -16.91 -4.63
N PRO A 191 -14.30 -17.71 -5.66
CA PRO A 191 -15.05 -17.74 -6.90
C PRO A 191 -16.54 -18.01 -6.62
N GLY A 192 -17.41 -17.10 -7.06
CA GLY A 192 -18.86 -17.12 -6.76
C GLY A 192 -19.28 -16.24 -5.57
N ASP A 193 -18.36 -15.73 -4.77
CA ASP A 193 -18.63 -14.69 -3.80
C ASP A 193 -18.53 -13.30 -4.46
N ASP A 194 -19.71 -12.71 -4.76
CA ASP A 194 -19.83 -11.42 -5.43
C ASP A 194 -19.61 -10.21 -4.48
N LEU A 195 -19.20 -10.43 -3.24
CA LEU A 195 -19.03 -9.36 -2.26
C LEU A 195 -17.94 -8.36 -2.67
N THR A 196 -16.79 -8.87 -3.16
CA THR A 196 -15.71 -8.00 -3.63
C THR A 196 -16.16 -7.17 -4.83
N GLY A 197 -16.83 -7.78 -5.81
CA GLY A 197 -17.35 -7.07 -6.98
C GLY A 197 -18.38 -6.01 -6.62
N LYS A 198 -19.31 -6.32 -5.71
CA LYS A 198 -20.30 -5.34 -5.19
C LYS A 198 -19.64 -4.19 -4.44
N ALA A 199 -18.68 -4.47 -3.57
CA ALA A 199 -17.95 -3.42 -2.86
C ALA A 199 -17.21 -2.49 -3.82
N MET A 200 -16.54 -3.05 -4.83
CA MET A 200 -15.83 -2.27 -5.85
C MET A 200 -16.81 -1.47 -6.73
N GLN A 201 -17.96 -2.03 -7.07
CA GLN A 201 -19.02 -1.32 -7.81
C GLN A 201 -19.53 -0.08 -7.03
N ILE A 202 -19.75 -0.23 -5.73
CA ILE A 202 -20.19 0.88 -4.84
C ILE A 202 -19.11 1.96 -4.75
N LEU A 203 -17.84 1.56 -4.64
CA LEU A 203 -16.73 2.50 -4.47
C LEU A 203 -16.35 3.22 -5.75
N MET A 204 -16.48 2.58 -6.91
CA MET A 204 -15.86 3.02 -8.16
C MET A 204 -16.84 3.23 -9.32
N GLY A 205 -18.08 2.75 -9.20
CA GLY A 205 -19.11 2.86 -10.25
C GLY A 205 -19.72 4.26 -10.34
N ASN A 206 -19.87 4.79 -11.57
CA ASN A 206 -20.38 6.15 -11.81
C ASN A 206 -21.86 6.35 -11.42
N LYS A 207 -22.65 5.28 -11.31
CA LYS A 207 -24.10 5.36 -11.06
C LYS A 207 -24.48 5.40 -9.60
N GLU A 208 -23.56 5.18 -8.67
CA GLU A 208 -23.85 5.04 -7.25
C GLU A 208 -23.29 6.17 -6.37
N ALA A 209 -22.70 7.22 -6.98
CA ALA A 209 -22.27 8.42 -6.25
C ALA A 209 -23.42 9.07 -5.44
N ASP A 210 -24.68 8.91 -5.88
CA ASP A 210 -25.87 9.38 -5.17
C ASP A 210 -26.32 8.44 -4.04
N GLY A 211 -25.93 7.16 -4.05
CA GLY A 211 -26.29 6.15 -3.04
C GLY A 211 -25.42 6.16 -1.78
N VAL A 212 -24.24 6.74 -1.85
CA VAL A 212 -23.29 6.84 -0.72
C VAL A 212 -23.81 7.75 0.40
N ASN A 213 -24.76 8.63 0.10
CA ASN A 213 -25.43 9.48 1.09
C ASN A 213 -26.46 8.74 1.96
N SER A 214 -26.77 7.48 1.69
CA SER A 214 -27.70 6.66 2.46
C SER A 214 -26.98 5.58 3.28
N GLY A 215 -26.30 5.95 4.36
CA GLY A 215 -26.01 5.12 5.56
C GLY A 215 -25.38 3.72 5.42
N LEU A 216 -25.20 3.18 4.23
CA LEU A 216 -24.70 1.82 3.99
C LEU A 216 -23.17 1.72 3.89
N SER A 217 -22.45 2.84 3.69
CA SER A 217 -21.01 2.85 3.45
C SER A 217 -20.15 2.49 4.68
N ALA A 218 -20.60 2.83 5.89
CA ALA A 218 -19.82 2.59 7.10
C ALA A 218 -19.82 1.11 7.52
N THR A 219 -20.89 0.37 7.25
CA THR A 219 -21.03 -1.04 7.68
C THR A 219 -20.25 -2.00 6.77
N VAL A 220 -20.14 -1.71 5.47
CA VAL A 220 -19.41 -2.56 4.52
C VAL A 220 -17.91 -2.41 4.70
N ILE A 221 -17.43 -1.20 5.03
CA ILE A 221 -16.00 -0.92 5.26
C ILE A 221 -15.56 -1.49 6.62
N SER A 222 -16.38 -1.41 7.66
CA SER A 222 -16.04 -1.89 9.00
C SER A 222 -16.12 -3.41 9.17
N SER A 223 -16.84 -4.11 8.30
CA SER A 223 -16.98 -5.58 8.33
C SER A 223 -16.03 -6.28 7.35
N ASN A 224 -15.28 -5.54 6.56
CA ASN A 224 -14.37 -6.12 5.56
C ASN A 224 -12.96 -6.26 6.17
N PRO A 225 -12.37 -7.48 6.25
CA PRO A 225 -11.04 -7.69 6.82
C PRO A 225 -9.89 -7.03 6.03
N ILE A 226 -10.20 -6.29 4.97
CA ILE A 226 -9.22 -5.49 4.23
C ILE A 226 -8.90 -4.18 4.96
N PHE A 227 -9.79 -3.68 5.87
CA PHE A 227 -9.66 -2.39 6.54
C PHE A 227 -9.61 -2.46 8.08
N ASN A 228 -9.54 -3.66 8.69
CA ASN A 228 -9.33 -3.87 10.13
C ASN A 228 -7.93 -4.38 10.44
#